data_626bc54e1386f8ca615710ff1f63d349
#
_entry.id   626bc54e1386f8ca615710ff1f63d349
#
_cell.length_a   1.000
_cell.length_b   1.000
_cell.length_c   1.000
_cell.angle_alpha   90.00
_cell.angle_beta   90.00
_cell.angle_gamma   90.00
#
_symmetry.space_group_name_H-M   'P 1'
#
loop_
_entity.id
_entity.type
_entity.pdbx_description
1 polymer ?
#
loop_
_entity_poly.entity_id
_entity_poly.type
_entity_poly.pdbx_seq_one_letter_code
_entity_poly.pdbx_strand_id
1 'polypeptide(L)'
;RREIERHNRLYYDDARPEVSDFEYDRMMRELIDLEKKHPEFLTPDSPSRRVGGAPLKEFKTVRHSVPMLSLDNTYSREELADFDERVAKVLGAGKYSYFVEEKVDGVSIALVYEKGFLKLGATRGDGKQGDDITENIRTIQSIPLRIPVPGCGFKGPPPAVLEVRGEAYIPTRQLKRSMRKRKEWARNFSPIPGTPAREV
;
A
#
# COMPACT_ATOMS: atom_id res chain seq x y z
N ARG A 1 -18.83 9.74 -2.47
CA ARG A 1 -17.84 8.76 -2.02
C ARG A 1 -18.06 7.40 -2.67
N ARG A 2 -19.21 6.76 -2.49
CA ARG A 2 -19.47 5.41 -3.03
C ARG A 2 -19.18 5.32 -4.52
N GLU A 3 -19.51 6.34 -5.29
CA GLU A 3 -19.25 6.39 -6.73
C GLU A 3 -17.75 6.48 -7.03
N ILE A 4 -17.01 7.32 -6.32
CA ILE A 4 -15.55 7.41 -6.43
C ILE A 4 -14.89 6.08 -6.05
N GLU A 5 -15.33 5.43 -4.97
CA GLU A 5 -14.82 4.11 -4.55
C GLU A 5 -15.14 3.02 -5.58
N ARG A 6 -16.31 3.07 -6.22
CA ARG A 6 -16.69 2.18 -7.31
C ARG A 6 -15.76 2.36 -8.51
N HIS A 7 -15.53 3.61 -8.94
CA HIS A 7 -14.63 3.91 -10.07
C HIS A 7 -13.17 3.57 -9.76
N ASN A 8 -12.71 3.74 -8.51
CA ASN A 8 -11.39 3.28 -8.08
C ASN A 8 -11.24 1.78 -8.29
N ARG A 9 -12.22 0.98 -7.86
CA ARG A 9 -12.20 -0.47 -8.03
C ARG A 9 -12.17 -0.86 -9.49
N LEU A 10 -13.05 -0.28 -10.30
CA LEU A 10 -13.10 -0.54 -11.74
C LEU A 10 -11.78 -0.20 -12.46
N TYR A 11 -11.12 0.87 -12.04
CA TYR A 11 -9.87 1.31 -12.65
C TYR A 11 -8.67 0.47 -12.19
N TYR A 12 -8.53 0.26 -10.87
CA TYR A 12 -7.32 -0.35 -10.29
C TYR A 12 -7.39 -1.88 -10.18
N ASP A 13 -8.55 -2.42 -9.86
CA ASP A 13 -8.73 -3.86 -9.62
C ASP A 13 -9.20 -4.58 -10.89
N ASP A 14 -10.18 -4.00 -11.60
CA ASP A 14 -10.81 -4.65 -12.76
C ASP A 14 -10.21 -4.22 -14.10
N ALA A 15 -9.32 -3.20 -14.14
CA ALA A 15 -8.77 -2.59 -15.35
C ALA A 15 -9.85 -2.20 -16.40
N ARG A 16 -11.04 -1.80 -15.96
CA ARG A 16 -12.22 -1.47 -16.76
C ARG A 16 -12.77 -0.09 -16.37
N PRO A 17 -12.06 1.02 -16.67
CA PRO A 17 -12.54 2.35 -16.35
C PRO A 17 -13.84 2.66 -17.12
N GLU A 18 -14.85 3.16 -16.41
CA GLU A 18 -16.13 3.59 -16.98
C GLU A 18 -16.22 5.11 -17.14
N VAL A 19 -15.32 5.86 -16.52
CA VAL A 19 -15.25 7.31 -16.60
C VAL A 19 -13.87 7.76 -17.06
N SER A 20 -13.79 8.93 -17.68
CA SER A 20 -12.53 9.56 -18.03
C SER A 20 -11.80 10.09 -16.80
N ASP A 21 -10.47 10.28 -16.91
CA ASP A 21 -9.65 10.89 -15.85
C ASP A 21 -10.21 12.27 -15.45
N PHE A 22 -10.71 13.05 -16.43
CA PHE A 22 -11.30 14.36 -16.19
C PHE A 22 -12.59 14.29 -15.36
N GLU A 23 -13.47 13.34 -15.64
CA GLU A 23 -14.72 13.14 -14.88
C GLU A 23 -14.43 12.65 -13.48
N TYR A 24 -13.47 11.75 -13.33
CA TYR A 24 -13.02 11.29 -12.02
C TYR A 24 -12.44 12.44 -11.17
N ASP A 25 -11.56 13.27 -11.75
CA ASP A 25 -10.99 14.43 -11.08
C ASP A 25 -12.03 15.45 -10.67
N ARG A 26 -13.08 15.63 -11.50
CA ARG A 26 -14.22 16.50 -11.17
C ARG A 26 -14.98 15.99 -9.95
N MET A 27 -15.30 14.70 -9.89
CA MET A 27 -15.98 14.08 -8.73
C MET A 27 -15.12 14.19 -7.47
N MET A 28 -13.81 14.02 -7.59
CA MET A 28 -12.89 14.13 -6.46
C MET A 28 -12.82 15.57 -5.93
N ARG A 29 -12.76 16.58 -6.80
CA ARG A 29 -12.79 18.00 -6.40
C ARG A 29 -14.11 18.34 -5.70
N GLU A 30 -15.24 17.90 -6.24
CA GLU A 30 -16.55 18.11 -5.64
C GLU A 30 -16.61 17.50 -4.23
N LEU A 31 -16.11 16.28 -4.05
CA LEU A 31 -16.02 15.65 -2.72
C LEU A 31 -15.17 16.48 -1.76
N ILE A 32 -13.99 16.93 -2.18
CA ILE A 32 -13.08 17.74 -1.35
C ILE A 32 -13.77 19.06 -0.94
N ASP A 33 -14.47 19.70 -1.86
CA ASP A 33 -15.17 20.97 -1.60
C ASP A 33 -16.36 20.80 -0.66
N LEU A 34 -17.10 19.69 -0.81
CA LEU A 34 -18.18 19.34 0.12
C LEU A 34 -17.65 19.05 1.52
N GLU A 35 -16.56 18.32 1.66
CA GLU A 35 -15.94 18.01 2.95
C GLU A 35 -15.30 19.25 3.62
N LYS A 36 -14.85 20.22 2.84
CA LYS A 36 -14.40 21.53 3.37
C LYS A 36 -15.56 22.36 3.91
N LYS A 37 -16.71 22.33 3.22
CA LYS A 37 -17.92 23.07 3.64
C LYS A 37 -18.61 22.40 4.83
N HIS A 38 -18.46 21.07 4.95
CA HIS A 38 -19.10 20.22 5.92
C HIS A 38 -18.09 19.28 6.58
N PRO A 39 -17.20 19.82 7.47
CA PRO A 39 -16.16 19.02 8.12
C PRO A 39 -16.68 17.84 8.95
N GLU A 40 -17.94 17.92 9.41
CA GLU A 40 -18.63 16.86 10.15
C GLU A 40 -18.81 15.58 9.33
N PHE A 41 -18.76 15.66 7.99
CA PHE A 41 -18.83 14.50 7.11
C PHE A 41 -17.46 13.92 6.75
N LEU A 42 -16.36 14.60 7.09
CA LEU A 42 -15.01 14.09 6.80
C LEU A 42 -14.70 12.89 7.69
N THR A 43 -14.67 11.70 7.10
CA THR A 43 -14.34 10.44 7.80
C THR A 43 -12.91 9.99 7.49
N PRO A 44 -12.28 9.17 8.37
CA PRO A 44 -10.92 8.66 8.16
C PRO A 44 -10.74 7.85 6.88
N ASP A 45 -11.80 7.24 6.37
CA ASP A 45 -11.85 6.40 5.17
C ASP A 45 -12.28 7.16 3.90
N SER A 46 -12.45 8.49 3.97
CA SER A 46 -12.81 9.24 2.77
C SER A 46 -11.77 9.11 1.66
N PRO A 47 -12.19 8.95 0.38
CA PRO A 47 -11.29 8.98 -0.77
C PRO A 47 -10.42 10.25 -0.82
N SER A 48 -10.91 11.39 -0.31
CA SER A 48 -10.14 12.64 -0.23
C SER A 48 -8.88 12.52 0.65
N ARG A 49 -8.84 11.57 1.59
CA ARG A 49 -7.68 11.27 2.43
C ARG A 49 -6.55 10.55 1.69
N ARG A 50 -6.79 10.10 0.46
CA ARG A 50 -5.77 9.48 -0.40
C ARG A 50 -4.95 10.51 -1.19
N VAL A 51 -5.36 11.78 -1.20
CA VAL A 51 -4.59 12.84 -1.82
C VAL A 51 -3.40 13.14 -0.92
N GLY A 52 -2.20 12.88 -1.41
CA GLY A 52 -0.96 13.08 -0.66
C GLY A 52 -0.82 14.53 -0.20
N GLY A 53 -0.50 14.71 1.08
CA GLY A 53 -0.07 16.00 1.64
C GLY A 53 1.30 16.42 1.12
N ALA A 54 1.82 17.54 1.62
CA ALA A 54 3.20 17.94 1.35
C ALA A 54 4.18 16.81 1.76
N PRO A 55 5.28 16.61 1.01
CA PRO A 55 6.28 15.59 1.35
C PRO A 55 6.76 15.79 2.79
N LEU A 56 6.73 14.72 3.59
CA LEU A 56 7.28 14.73 4.94
C LEU A 56 8.81 14.92 4.84
N LYS A 57 9.36 15.84 5.62
CA LYS A 57 10.81 16.06 5.68
C LYS A 57 11.52 14.95 6.45
N GLU A 58 10.83 14.35 7.44
CA GLU A 58 11.34 13.30 8.29
C GLU A 58 10.20 12.32 8.63
N PHE A 59 10.51 11.03 8.67
CA PHE A 59 9.58 10.01 9.12
C PHE A 59 9.77 9.77 10.62
N LYS A 60 8.66 9.57 11.34
CA LYS A 60 8.70 9.16 12.73
C LYS A 60 9.00 7.67 12.81
N THR A 61 9.89 7.29 13.68
CA THR A 61 10.13 5.87 13.98
C THR A 61 8.99 5.31 14.83
N VAL A 62 8.50 4.13 14.45
CA VAL A 62 7.45 3.40 15.16
C VAL A 62 7.92 1.97 15.46
N ARG A 63 7.49 1.44 16.59
CA ARG A 63 7.83 0.08 17.01
C ARG A 63 6.74 -0.88 16.54
N HIS A 64 7.16 -2.04 16.01
CA HIS A 64 6.24 -3.11 15.64
C HIS A 64 5.71 -3.82 16.89
N SER A 65 4.41 -4.15 16.90
CA SER A 65 3.78 -4.95 17.96
C SER A 65 4.33 -6.37 18.01
N VAL A 66 4.59 -6.92 16.81
CA VAL A 66 5.25 -8.21 16.62
C VAL A 66 6.41 -8.00 15.65
N PRO A 67 7.61 -8.54 15.92
CA PRO A 67 8.76 -8.37 15.01
C PRO A 67 8.48 -8.84 13.59
N MET A 68 8.97 -8.10 12.61
CA MET A 68 8.92 -8.45 11.19
C MET A 68 10.16 -9.28 10.85
N LEU A 69 9.98 -10.58 10.76
CA LEU A 69 11.06 -11.52 10.46
C LEU A 69 11.38 -11.53 8.97
N SER A 70 12.61 -11.92 8.62
CA SER A 70 13.00 -12.24 7.25
C SER A 70 12.66 -13.69 6.94
N LEU A 71 12.38 -13.96 5.67
CA LEU A 71 12.23 -15.33 5.18
C LEU A 71 13.62 -15.88 4.81
N ASP A 72 13.86 -17.15 5.15
CA ASP A 72 15.02 -17.87 4.66
C ASP A 72 14.84 -18.23 3.19
N ASN A 73 15.98 -18.41 2.49
CA ASN A 73 16.02 -18.85 1.11
C ASN A 73 16.41 -20.33 1.03
N THR A 74 15.92 -21.02 0.01
CA THR A 74 16.36 -22.35 -0.41
C THR A 74 16.78 -22.28 -1.87
N TYR A 75 17.91 -22.88 -2.19
CA TYR A 75 18.49 -22.83 -3.54
C TYR A 75 18.63 -24.20 -4.18
N SER A 76 18.35 -25.27 -3.44
CA SER A 76 18.45 -26.65 -3.93
C SER A 76 17.22 -27.48 -3.55
N ARG A 77 17.10 -28.64 -4.18
CA ARG A 77 16.05 -29.63 -3.84
C ARG A 77 16.26 -30.22 -2.46
N GLU A 78 17.49 -30.42 -2.07
CA GLU A 78 17.91 -30.96 -0.78
C GLU A 78 17.48 -29.99 0.34
N GLU A 79 17.79 -28.69 0.22
CA GLU A 79 17.37 -27.67 1.16
C GLU A 79 15.84 -27.55 1.28
N LEU A 80 15.11 -27.76 0.17
CA LEU A 80 13.66 -27.78 0.19
C LEU A 80 13.12 -29.04 0.92
N ALA A 81 13.76 -30.18 0.74
CA ALA A 81 13.41 -31.41 1.48
C ALA A 81 13.68 -31.24 2.99
N ASP A 82 14.83 -30.63 3.36
CA ASP A 82 15.13 -30.29 4.75
C ASP A 82 14.11 -29.34 5.37
N PHE A 83 13.60 -28.40 4.58
CA PHE A 83 12.53 -27.51 5.02
C PHE A 83 11.25 -28.32 5.30
N ASP A 84 10.84 -29.21 4.41
CA ASP A 84 9.67 -30.06 4.60
C ASP A 84 9.81 -30.96 5.85
N GLU A 85 10.99 -31.55 6.07
CA GLU A 85 11.26 -32.33 7.28
C GLU A 85 11.14 -31.49 8.56
N ARG A 86 11.61 -30.25 8.56
CA ARG A 86 11.46 -29.33 9.71
C ARG A 86 9.98 -29.03 9.97
N VAL A 87 9.20 -28.77 8.91
CA VAL A 87 7.76 -28.55 9.01
C VAL A 87 7.06 -29.80 9.59
N ALA A 88 7.37 -30.98 9.07
CA ALA A 88 6.83 -32.24 9.55
C ALA A 88 7.14 -32.49 11.03
N LYS A 89 8.36 -32.20 11.46
CA LYS A 89 8.77 -32.34 12.89
C LYS A 89 7.99 -31.40 13.82
N VAL A 90 7.69 -30.18 13.35
CA VAL A 90 6.93 -29.18 14.15
C VAL A 90 5.45 -29.54 14.22
N LEU A 91 4.86 -29.98 13.11
CA LEU A 91 3.44 -30.30 13.00
C LEU A 91 3.10 -31.72 13.50
N GLY A 92 4.10 -32.58 13.68
CA GLY A 92 3.90 -33.99 14.01
C GLY A 92 3.33 -34.79 12.83
N ALA A 93 2.63 -35.89 13.12
CA ALA A 93 2.06 -36.81 12.10
C ALA A 93 0.83 -36.25 11.38
N GLY A 94 0.52 -34.98 11.51
CA GLY A 94 -0.62 -34.32 10.87
C GLY A 94 -0.45 -34.19 9.35
N LYS A 95 -1.57 -34.22 8.61
CA LYS A 95 -1.58 -33.88 7.19
C LYS A 95 -1.50 -32.36 7.05
N TYR A 96 -0.59 -31.87 6.20
CA TYR A 96 -0.47 -30.46 5.84
C TYR A 96 -0.36 -30.29 4.32
N SER A 97 -0.55 -29.10 3.85
CA SER A 97 -0.38 -28.72 2.45
C SER A 97 0.37 -27.39 2.36
N TYR A 98 1.01 -27.18 1.23
CA TYR A 98 1.69 -25.93 0.92
C TYR A 98 0.84 -25.06 0.02
N PHE A 99 0.85 -23.77 0.29
CA PHE A 99 0.41 -22.75 -0.64
C PHE A 99 1.64 -22.10 -1.27
N VAL A 100 1.70 -22.10 -2.60
CA VAL A 100 2.85 -21.56 -3.34
C VAL A 100 2.43 -20.25 -4.00
N GLU A 101 3.22 -19.20 -3.79
CA GLU A 101 2.99 -17.88 -4.35
C GLU A 101 4.30 -17.23 -4.79
N GLU A 102 4.21 -16.20 -5.66
CA GLU A 102 5.37 -15.44 -6.10
C GLU A 102 5.91 -14.61 -4.93
N LYS A 103 7.25 -14.67 -4.72
CA LYS A 103 7.94 -13.77 -3.81
C LYS A 103 8.24 -12.45 -4.53
N VAL A 104 7.36 -11.50 -4.37
CA VAL A 104 7.49 -10.17 -4.98
C VAL A 104 8.53 -9.35 -4.23
N ASP A 105 9.38 -8.63 -4.98
CA ASP A 105 10.36 -7.69 -4.42
C ASP A 105 9.82 -6.27 -4.40
N GLY A 106 9.96 -5.59 -3.25
CA GLY A 106 9.52 -4.22 -3.05
C GLY A 106 9.94 -3.67 -1.70
N VAL A 107 9.04 -2.99 -1.03
CA VAL A 107 9.21 -2.48 0.33
C VAL A 107 8.27 -3.23 1.27
N SER A 108 8.85 -3.99 2.20
CA SER A 108 8.04 -4.69 3.22
C SER A 108 7.36 -3.69 4.14
N ILE A 109 6.06 -3.85 4.29
CA ILE A 109 5.20 -2.95 5.07
C ILE A 109 4.36 -3.72 6.09
N ALA A 110 4.09 -3.07 7.21
CA ALA A 110 3.09 -3.47 8.19
C ALA A 110 1.95 -2.45 8.19
N LEU A 111 0.71 -2.93 8.11
CA LEU A 111 -0.50 -2.12 8.15
C LEU A 111 -1.27 -2.46 9.43
N VAL A 112 -1.59 -1.46 10.22
CA VAL A 112 -2.39 -1.62 11.44
C VAL A 112 -3.74 -0.97 11.23
N TYR A 113 -4.79 -1.77 11.41
CA TYR A 113 -6.17 -1.31 11.42
C TYR A 113 -6.71 -1.36 12.83
N GLU A 114 -7.34 -0.29 13.27
CA GLU A 114 -8.07 -0.21 14.54
C GLU A 114 -9.56 0.00 14.26
N LYS A 115 -10.40 -0.85 14.82
CA LYS A 115 -11.85 -0.82 14.61
C LYS A 115 -12.25 -0.76 13.13
N GLY A 116 -11.44 -1.40 12.30
CA GLY A 116 -11.62 -1.45 10.85
C GLY A 116 -11.02 -0.28 10.06
N PHE A 117 -10.45 0.75 10.67
CA PHE A 117 -9.83 1.88 9.96
C PHE A 117 -8.31 1.76 9.94
N LEU A 118 -7.69 2.10 8.79
CA LEU A 118 -6.24 2.18 8.66
C LEU A 118 -5.69 3.26 9.58
N LYS A 119 -4.95 2.84 10.59
CA LYS A 119 -4.37 3.69 11.62
C LYS A 119 -2.90 4.00 11.35
N LEU A 120 -2.14 2.97 10.97
CA LEU A 120 -0.69 3.05 10.79
C LEU A 120 -0.26 2.21 9.60
N GLY A 121 0.65 2.76 8.81
CA GLY A 121 1.47 2.03 7.85
C GLY A 121 2.93 2.26 8.15
N ALA A 122 3.71 1.19 8.32
CA ALA A 122 5.12 1.29 8.68
C ALA A 122 6.00 0.44 7.78
N THR A 123 7.24 0.88 7.52
CA THR A 123 8.27 0.05 6.89
C THR A 123 8.76 -1.03 7.86
N ARG A 124 9.38 -2.10 7.33
CA ARG A 124 9.98 -3.14 8.17
C ARG A 124 11.11 -2.60 9.06
N GLY A 125 11.93 -1.66 8.52
CA GLY A 125 13.12 -1.19 9.20
C GLY A 125 14.06 -2.32 9.57
N ASP A 126 14.51 -2.35 10.84
CA ASP A 126 15.35 -3.42 11.41
C ASP A 126 14.55 -4.67 11.84
N GLY A 127 13.24 -4.68 11.61
CA GLY A 127 12.31 -5.73 12.02
C GLY A 127 11.69 -5.51 13.39
N LYS A 128 12.24 -4.67 14.26
CA LYS A 128 11.68 -4.28 15.55
C LYS A 128 11.02 -2.91 15.49
N GLN A 129 11.56 -2.02 14.67
CA GLN A 129 11.07 -0.67 14.44
C GLN A 129 11.26 -0.29 12.96
N GLY A 130 10.39 0.55 12.47
CA GLY A 130 10.42 1.07 11.10
C GLY A 130 9.92 2.51 11.06
N ASP A 131 9.82 3.07 9.86
CA ASP A 131 9.34 4.43 9.66
C ASP A 131 7.82 4.45 9.49
N ASP A 132 7.15 5.42 10.10
CA ASP A 132 5.74 5.73 9.86
C ASP A 132 5.58 6.34 8.46
N ILE A 133 5.03 5.54 7.55
CA ILE A 133 4.74 5.93 6.18
C ILE A 133 3.23 5.94 5.90
N THR A 134 2.42 6.17 6.91
CA THR A 134 0.95 6.10 6.81
C THR A 134 0.40 6.97 5.69
N GLU A 135 0.91 8.18 5.52
CA GLU A 135 0.44 9.09 4.46
C GLU A 135 0.81 8.56 3.06
N ASN A 136 1.99 7.94 2.91
CA ASN A 136 2.39 7.28 1.66
C ASN A 136 1.49 6.07 1.37
N ILE A 137 1.21 5.25 2.37
CA ILE A 137 0.34 4.08 2.26
C ILE A 137 -1.08 4.47 1.82
N ARG A 138 -1.62 5.58 2.31
CA ARG A 138 -2.93 6.09 1.89
C ARG A 138 -3.02 6.41 0.41
N THR A 139 -1.91 6.71 -0.25
CA THR A 139 -1.89 6.95 -1.71
C THR A 139 -1.99 5.67 -2.54
N ILE A 140 -1.75 4.49 -1.94
CA ILE A 140 -1.84 3.20 -2.62
C ILE A 140 -3.30 2.79 -2.70
N GLN A 141 -3.88 2.82 -3.90
CA GLN A 141 -5.31 2.61 -4.10
C GLN A 141 -5.78 1.18 -3.75
N SER A 142 -4.93 0.17 -3.96
CA SER A 142 -5.24 -1.22 -3.60
C SER A 142 -5.27 -1.49 -2.09
N ILE A 143 -4.76 -0.57 -1.26
CA ILE A 143 -4.84 -0.68 0.20
C ILE A 143 -6.14 -0.04 0.68
N PRO A 144 -7.08 -0.80 1.28
CA PRO A 144 -8.32 -0.24 1.79
C PRO A 144 -8.06 0.65 3.01
N LEU A 145 -8.68 1.83 3.05
CA LEU A 145 -8.64 2.69 4.24
C LEU A 145 -9.56 2.18 5.35
N ARG A 146 -10.49 1.27 4.99
CA ARG A 146 -11.44 0.64 5.92
C ARG A 146 -11.66 -0.82 5.56
N ILE A 147 -11.71 -1.67 6.58
CA ILE A 147 -12.08 -3.09 6.50
C ILE A 147 -13.30 -3.36 7.42
N PRO A 148 -14.16 -4.34 7.11
CA PRO A 148 -14.15 -5.13 5.90
C PRO A 148 -14.50 -4.30 4.66
N VAL A 149 -13.89 -4.67 3.54
CA VAL A 149 -14.24 -4.10 2.23
C VAL A 149 -15.58 -4.67 1.79
N PRO A 150 -16.52 -3.85 1.30
CA PRO A 150 -17.79 -4.36 0.77
C PRO A 150 -17.56 -5.43 -0.30
N GLY A 151 -18.23 -6.58 -0.15
CA GLY A 151 -18.10 -7.70 -1.10
C GLY A 151 -16.94 -8.67 -0.85
N CYS A 152 -16.11 -8.47 0.18
CA CYS A 152 -15.00 -9.37 0.50
C CYS A 152 -15.41 -10.71 1.17
N GLY A 153 -16.71 -10.95 1.35
CA GLY A 153 -17.23 -12.17 2.00
C GLY A 153 -17.06 -12.23 3.52
N PHE A 154 -16.42 -11.26 4.13
CA PHE A 154 -16.26 -11.20 5.59
C PHE A 154 -17.61 -10.88 6.26
N LYS A 155 -18.03 -11.77 7.16
CA LYS A 155 -19.28 -11.64 7.92
C LYS A 155 -18.93 -11.37 9.37
N GLY A 156 -19.23 -10.18 9.85
CA GLY A 156 -19.04 -9.79 11.26
C GLY A 156 -18.43 -8.40 11.42
N PRO A 157 -18.32 -7.93 12.67
CA PRO A 157 -17.64 -6.67 12.96
C PRO A 157 -16.14 -6.81 12.70
N PRO A 158 -15.44 -5.72 12.31
CA PRO A 158 -14.00 -5.74 12.20
C PRO A 158 -13.36 -6.05 13.56
N PRO A 159 -12.22 -6.74 13.59
CA PRO A 159 -11.48 -6.94 14.84
C PRO A 159 -11.08 -5.59 15.43
N ALA A 160 -10.92 -5.54 16.77
CA ALA A 160 -10.52 -4.32 17.47
C ALA A 160 -9.18 -3.80 16.93
N VAL A 161 -8.23 -4.71 16.71
CA VAL A 161 -6.95 -4.45 16.05
C VAL A 161 -6.67 -5.59 15.06
N LEU A 162 -6.22 -5.23 13.85
CA LEU A 162 -5.71 -6.17 12.86
C LEU A 162 -4.39 -5.63 12.32
N GLU A 163 -3.35 -6.43 12.39
CA GLU A 163 -2.08 -6.17 11.71
C GLU A 163 -1.99 -7.05 10.45
N VAL A 164 -1.71 -6.42 9.31
CA VAL A 164 -1.50 -7.08 8.02
C VAL A 164 -0.12 -6.74 7.51
N ARG A 165 0.61 -7.72 7.03
CA ARG A 165 1.95 -7.54 6.45
C ARG A 165 1.91 -7.85 4.97
N GLY A 166 2.71 -7.14 4.21
CA GLY A 166 2.78 -7.31 2.77
C GLY A 166 3.98 -6.61 2.16
N GLU A 167 3.98 -6.59 0.84
CA GLU A 167 5.03 -5.97 0.05
C GLU A 167 4.43 -4.89 -0.85
N ALA A 168 4.90 -3.65 -0.71
CA ALA A 168 4.57 -2.57 -1.63
C ALA A 168 5.55 -2.58 -2.79
N TYR A 169 5.06 -2.82 -3.99
CA TYR A 169 5.90 -2.91 -5.20
C TYR A 169 5.35 -2.09 -6.35
N ILE A 170 6.20 -1.77 -7.31
CA ILE A 170 5.82 -1.06 -8.53
C ILE A 170 5.96 -2.02 -9.71
N PRO A 171 4.87 -2.38 -10.40
CA PRO A 171 4.94 -3.18 -11.61
C PRO A 171 5.87 -2.55 -12.65
N THR A 172 6.70 -3.35 -13.34
CA THR A 172 7.69 -2.87 -14.32
C THR A 172 7.08 -1.94 -15.38
N ARG A 173 5.84 -2.22 -15.81
CA ARG A 173 5.13 -1.37 -16.77
C ARG A 173 4.88 0.04 -16.23
N GLN A 174 4.47 0.15 -14.97
CA GLN A 174 4.22 1.44 -14.32
C GLN A 174 5.54 2.18 -14.06
N LEU A 175 6.59 1.48 -13.65
CA LEU A 175 7.91 2.05 -13.47
C LEU A 175 8.42 2.68 -14.78
N LYS A 176 8.36 1.96 -15.90
CA LYS A 176 8.76 2.46 -17.22
C LYS A 176 7.95 3.72 -17.62
N ARG A 177 6.63 3.73 -17.36
CA ARG A 177 5.76 4.89 -17.63
C ARG A 177 6.15 6.11 -16.79
N SER A 178 6.40 5.91 -15.50
CA SER A 178 6.82 6.96 -14.56
C SER A 178 8.18 7.55 -14.96
N MET A 179 9.16 6.69 -15.29
CA MET A 179 10.48 7.14 -15.74
C MET A 179 10.41 7.94 -17.06
N ARG A 180 9.52 7.56 -18.00
CA ARG A 180 9.31 8.30 -19.24
C ARG A 180 8.74 9.69 -18.95
N LYS A 181 7.70 9.80 -18.14
CA LYS A 181 7.12 11.09 -17.73
C LYS A 181 8.15 12.00 -17.04
N ARG A 182 8.99 11.42 -16.17
CA ARG A 182 10.06 12.17 -15.49
C ARG A 182 11.12 12.70 -16.46
N LYS A 183 11.51 11.91 -17.48
CA LYS A 183 12.41 12.34 -18.54
C LYS A 183 11.81 13.44 -19.42
N GLU A 184 10.52 13.33 -19.78
CA GLU A 184 9.79 14.35 -20.54
C GLU A 184 9.70 15.67 -19.73
N TRP A 185 9.37 15.56 -18.45
CA TRP A 185 9.34 16.71 -17.54
C TRP A 185 10.72 17.37 -17.44
N ALA A 186 11.79 16.61 -17.21
CA ALA A 186 13.15 17.14 -17.12
C ALA A 186 13.63 17.82 -18.43
N ARG A 187 13.18 17.36 -19.59
CA ARG A 187 13.48 18.01 -20.88
C ARG A 187 12.73 19.33 -21.04
N ASN A 188 11.49 19.40 -20.58
CA ASN A 188 10.64 20.58 -20.71
C ASN A 188 10.96 21.67 -19.68
N PHE A 189 11.58 21.28 -18.57
CA PHE A 189 12.00 22.15 -17.48
C PHE A 189 13.54 22.17 -17.31
N SER A 190 14.29 22.06 -18.41
CA SER A 190 15.73 22.32 -18.36
C SER A 190 15.97 23.69 -17.73
N PRO A 191 16.90 23.82 -16.77
CA PRO A 191 17.19 25.10 -16.15
C PRO A 191 17.63 26.08 -17.23
N ILE A 192 17.20 27.34 -17.10
CA ILE A 192 17.64 28.44 -17.91
C ILE A 192 19.18 28.39 -17.97
N PRO A 193 19.79 28.47 -19.17
CA PRO A 193 21.25 28.43 -19.29
C PRO A 193 21.90 29.48 -18.37
N GLY A 194 22.74 29.05 -17.44
CA GLY A 194 23.43 29.89 -16.48
C GLY A 194 23.10 29.68 -14.99
N THR A 195 22.19 28.78 -14.65
CA THR A 195 21.92 28.45 -13.24
C THR A 195 22.76 27.22 -12.85
N PRO A 196 23.68 27.31 -11.85
CA PRO A 196 24.48 26.15 -11.42
C PRO A 196 23.58 25.09 -10.83
N ALA A 197 23.83 23.83 -11.21
CA ALA A 197 23.15 22.66 -10.63
C ALA A 197 23.37 22.67 -9.11
N ARG A 198 22.30 22.72 -8.33
CA ARG A 198 22.37 22.37 -6.91
C ARG A 198 22.48 20.87 -6.83
N GLU A 199 23.62 20.39 -6.35
CA GLU A 199 23.79 19.01 -5.89
C GLU A 199 22.78 18.74 -4.79
N VAL A 200 22.00 17.66 -4.96
CA VAL A 200 21.09 17.09 -3.98
C VAL A 200 21.63 15.73 -3.56
#